data_c89e5e952f27256912a2f2676379a492
#
_entry.id   c89e5e952f27256912a2f2676379a492
#
_cell.length_a   1.000
_cell.length_b   1.000
_cell.length_c   1.000
_cell.angle_alpha   90.00
_cell.angle_beta   90.00
_cell.angle_gamma   90.00
#
_symmetry.space_group_name_H-M   'P 1'
#
loop_
_entity.id
_entity.type
_entity.pdbx_description
1 polymer ?
#
loop_
_entity_poly.entity_id
_entity_poly.type
_entity_poly.pdbx_seq_one_letter_code
_entity_poly.pdbx_strand_id
1 'polypeptide(L)'
;MAMAALMDELIEEILRRLPPSEPGCLVHAALVCKRWCSIVSDAGFRRRFGEFHRAPPTLGVVYNAVDGDAYVASFRACASFPHRADRRGEAVLDCRHGRVLLRCMPPVGENLNLPSASTAIHVWDPATNEQWQVPLPYLYPYKFSDVVVLCAATASGTCDHLDCHGGPFLVVIVGTDLKDMFVYTYSSGTAAWSEPSSIHLDAALNSHSMLRPGLVIGDAIYFMHGEQHMILKYDLGGHVISMIDPPFSLHAQGKVSLVATKDGGLGVAYVKGCNLHLWSWRAAGSNGVKRWVNEQVIKLDLAASDTTGGPSTDELDVVGFGEGTDIIFGTAKDGIFVVWRNTGRVMKECGRTAMPFRSLKSMFCYQNFYTPADCV
;
A
#
# COMPACT_ATOMS: atom_id res chain seq x y z
N MET A 1 34.72 36.89 18.89
CA MET A 1 34.20 36.96 17.51
C MET A 1 32.77 36.54 17.54
N ALA A 2 31.82 37.47 17.35
CA ALA A 2 30.41 37.11 17.20
C ALA A 2 30.28 36.36 15.85
N MET A 3 29.94 35.07 15.90
CA MET A 3 29.49 34.35 14.72
C MET A 3 28.25 35.09 14.21
N ALA A 4 28.31 35.62 12.99
CA ALA A 4 27.15 36.18 12.33
C ALA A 4 26.08 35.10 12.30
N ALA A 5 24.95 35.31 12.99
CA ALA A 5 23.84 34.37 12.97
C ALA A 5 23.33 34.34 11.52
N LEU A 6 23.33 33.16 10.91
CA LEU A 6 22.67 32.93 9.62
C LEU A 6 21.21 33.35 9.70
N MET A 7 20.69 33.97 8.63
CA MET A 7 19.27 34.32 8.53
C MET A 7 18.42 33.05 8.44
N ASP A 8 17.17 33.11 8.89
CA ASP A 8 16.27 31.96 8.92
C ASP A 8 16.05 31.33 7.55
N GLU A 9 15.98 32.17 6.52
CA GLU A 9 15.84 31.76 5.12
C GLU A 9 17.02 30.91 4.63
N LEU A 10 18.26 31.23 5.06
CA LEU A 10 19.44 30.44 4.70
C LEU A 10 19.49 29.13 5.45
N ILE A 11 19.06 29.10 6.72
CA ILE A 11 18.97 27.88 7.51
C ILE A 11 17.92 26.97 6.88
N GLU A 12 16.75 27.50 6.57
CA GLU A 12 15.68 26.76 5.90
C GLU A 12 16.14 26.16 4.57
N GLU A 13 16.84 26.95 3.75
CA GLU A 13 17.36 26.50 2.46
C GLU A 13 18.35 25.33 2.60
N ILE A 14 19.18 25.33 3.65
CA ILE A 14 20.09 24.22 3.95
C ILE A 14 19.29 22.98 4.42
N LEU A 15 18.36 23.18 5.35
CA LEU A 15 17.56 22.10 5.92
C LEU A 15 16.68 21.41 4.87
N ARG A 16 16.13 22.19 3.94
CA ARG A 16 15.32 21.68 2.84
C ARG A 16 16.07 20.75 1.89
N ARG A 17 17.40 20.86 1.82
CA ARG A 17 18.25 19.98 0.98
C ARG A 17 18.68 18.68 1.66
N LEU A 18 18.31 18.47 2.93
CA LEU A 18 18.60 17.21 3.59
C LEU A 18 17.84 16.06 2.92
N PRO A 19 18.42 14.85 2.84
CA PRO A 19 17.82 13.74 2.15
C PRO A 19 16.53 13.28 2.86
N PRO A 20 15.37 13.24 2.18
CA PRO A 20 14.11 12.83 2.80
C PRO A 20 14.06 11.35 3.17
N SER A 21 14.91 10.53 2.54
CA SER A 21 15.08 9.10 2.88
C SER A 21 15.78 8.86 4.23
N GLU A 22 16.38 9.90 4.81
CA GLU A 22 17.07 9.87 6.09
C GLU A 22 16.44 10.87 7.08
N PRO A 23 15.22 10.60 7.57
CA PRO A 23 14.50 11.53 8.44
C PRO A 23 15.28 11.90 9.71
N GLY A 24 16.19 11.04 10.18
CA GLY A 24 17.09 11.35 11.26
C GLY A 24 17.92 12.61 11.07
N CYS A 25 18.23 13.00 9.85
CA CYS A 25 18.95 14.25 9.57
C CYS A 25 18.15 15.48 10.02
N LEU A 26 16.85 15.52 9.72
CA LEU A 26 15.96 16.59 10.18
C LEU A 26 15.72 16.53 11.70
N VAL A 27 15.61 15.34 12.28
CA VAL A 27 15.51 15.16 13.74
C VAL A 27 16.75 15.71 14.43
N HIS A 28 17.95 15.34 13.97
CA HIS A 28 19.19 15.90 14.53
C HIS A 28 19.29 17.40 14.37
N ALA A 29 18.88 17.93 13.21
CA ALA A 29 18.83 19.38 13.00
C ALA A 29 17.88 20.08 13.98
N ALA A 30 16.72 19.53 14.26
CA ALA A 30 15.76 20.06 15.24
C ALA A 30 16.33 20.07 16.67
N LEU A 31 17.23 19.15 17.02
CA LEU A 31 17.88 19.08 18.32
C LEU A 31 19.04 20.08 18.50
N VAL A 32 19.50 20.75 17.47
CA VAL A 32 20.61 21.71 17.56
C VAL A 32 20.25 22.91 18.42
N CYS A 33 19.09 23.52 18.19
CA CYS A 33 18.57 24.63 18.98
C CYS A 33 17.08 24.87 18.70
N LYS A 34 16.42 25.61 19.61
CA LYS A 34 14.99 25.96 19.49
C LYS A 34 14.64 26.65 18.16
N ARG A 35 15.53 27.47 17.62
CA ARG A 35 15.35 28.17 16.35
C ARG A 35 15.26 27.18 15.18
N TRP A 36 16.17 26.22 15.08
CA TRP A 36 16.15 25.20 14.03
C TRP A 36 14.95 24.28 14.18
N CYS A 37 14.63 23.91 15.41
CA CYS A 37 13.43 23.14 15.70
C CYS A 37 12.17 23.87 15.22
N SER A 38 12.00 25.14 15.55
CA SER A 38 10.85 25.94 15.10
C SER A 38 10.74 25.99 13.57
N ILE A 39 11.87 26.10 12.86
CA ILE A 39 11.88 26.07 11.38
C ILE A 39 11.40 24.69 10.86
N VAL A 40 11.95 23.60 11.37
CA VAL A 40 11.65 22.26 10.88
C VAL A 40 10.22 21.82 11.22
N SER A 41 9.67 22.28 12.34
CA SER A 41 8.31 21.96 12.77
C SER A 41 7.24 22.83 12.10
N ASP A 42 7.62 23.87 11.38
CA ASP A 42 6.68 24.76 10.69
C ASP A 42 5.97 24.05 9.53
N ALA A 43 4.66 24.19 9.46
CA ALA A 43 3.85 23.57 8.40
C ALA A 43 4.25 24.07 7.00
N GLY A 44 4.65 25.32 6.87
CA GLY A 44 5.15 25.89 5.61
C GLY A 44 6.48 25.26 5.20
N PHE A 45 7.39 24.98 6.15
CA PHE A 45 8.63 24.25 5.87
C PHE A 45 8.31 22.84 5.35
N ARG A 46 7.42 22.08 6.01
CA ARG A 46 7.02 20.74 5.60
C ARG A 46 6.54 20.71 4.16
N ARG A 47 5.66 21.64 3.80
CA ARG A 47 5.16 21.78 2.44
C ARG A 47 6.28 22.07 1.44
N ARG A 48 7.13 23.07 1.70
CA ARG A 48 8.25 23.43 0.82
C ARG A 48 9.29 22.31 0.71
N PHE A 49 9.49 21.53 1.77
CA PHE A 49 10.35 20.35 1.77
C PHE A 49 9.80 19.26 0.82
N GLY A 50 8.49 18.98 0.88
CA GLY A 50 7.81 18.07 -0.04
C GLY A 50 7.87 18.56 -1.49
N GLU A 51 7.56 19.83 -1.74
CA GLU A 51 7.64 20.47 -3.08
C GLU A 51 9.05 20.41 -3.67
N PHE A 52 10.09 20.56 -2.85
CA PHE A 52 11.48 20.48 -3.31
C PHE A 52 11.88 19.07 -3.73
N HIS A 53 11.51 18.07 -2.97
CA HIS A 53 11.87 16.67 -3.23
C HIS A 53 10.90 15.96 -4.17
N ARG A 54 9.68 16.44 -4.32
CA ARG A 54 8.62 16.01 -5.27
C ARG A 54 8.06 14.60 -5.06
N ALA A 55 8.82 13.67 -4.49
CA ALA A 55 8.40 12.31 -4.26
C ALA A 55 8.64 11.90 -2.81
N PRO A 56 7.62 11.44 -2.08
CA PRO A 56 7.81 10.98 -0.71
C PRO A 56 8.70 9.72 -0.70
N PRO A 57 9.69 9.67 0.19
CA PRO A 57 10.55 8.50 0.33
C PRO A 57 9.80 7.32 0.95
N THR A 58 10.29 6.11 0.72
CA THR A 58 9.87 4.94 1.48
C THR A 58 10.54 4.96 2.85
N LEU A 59 9.77 5.19 3.90
CA LEU A 59 10.22 5.26 5.30
C LEU A 59 10.12 3.91 6.02
N GLY A 60 9.50 2.92 5.40
CA GLY A 60 9.38 1.57 5.93
C GLY A 60 8.46 0.70 5.11
N VAL A 61 8.24 -0.50 5.60
CA VAL A 61 7.27 -1.46 5.06
C VAL A 61 6.32 -1.91 6.14
N VAL A 62 5.07 -2.10 5.77
CA VAL A 62 4.01 -2.61 6.64
C VAL A 62 3.53 -3.94 6.08
N TYR A 63 3.39 -4.95 6.92
CA TYR A 63 2.98 -6.28 6.48
C TYR A 63 2.23 -7.04 7.57
N ASN A 64 1.52 -8.07 7.15
CA ASN A 64 0.79 -8.96 8.02
C ASN A 64 1.63 -10.18 8.38
N ALA A 65 1.71 -10.48 9.67
CA ALA A 65 2.33 -11.67 10.22
C ALA A 65 1.34 -12.42 11.12
N VAL A 66 1.74 -13.61 11.55
CA VAL A 66 1.03 -14.39 12.56
C VAL A 66 2.03 -14.75 13.64
N ASP A 67 1.67 -14.48 14.90
CA ASP A 67 2.44 -14.82 16.08
C ASP A 67 1.56 -15.60 17.05
N GLY A 68 1.83 -16.90 17.16
CA GLY A 68 0.98 -17.83 17.90
C GLY A 68 -0.43 -17.89 17.31
N ASP A 69 -1.40 -17.47 18.08
CA ASP A 69 -2.83 -17.40 17.73
C ASP A 69 -3.30 -16.03 17.23
N ALA A 70 -2.41 -15.05 17.12
CA ALA A 70 -2.78 -13.68 16.76
C ALA A 70 -2.26 -13.24 15.39
N TYR A 71 -3.07 -12.49 14.68
CA TYR A 71 -2.60 -11.65 13.58
C TYR A 71 -1.80 -10.47 14.13
N VAL A 72 -0.79 -10.06 13.41
CA VAL A 72 0.09 -8.96 13.80
C VAL A 72 0.35 -8.07 12.60
N ALA A 73 -0.05 -6.82 12.69
CA ALA A 73 0.38 -5.79 11.74
C ALA A 73 1.75 -5.27 12.18
N SER A 74 2.77 -5.61 11.41
CA SER A 74 4.16 -5.24 11.70
C SER A 74 4.60 -4.06 10.85
N PHE A 75 5.28 -3.11 11.47
CA PHE A 75 5.93 -1.98 10.79
C PHE A 75 7.45 -2.11 10.93
N ARG A 76 8.13 -2.22 9.79
CA ARG A 76 9.60 -2.20 9.74
C ARG A 76 10.06 -0.88 9.15
N ALA A 77 10.52 -0.01 10.02
CA ALA A 77 11.03 1.30 9.66
C ALA A 77 12.39 1.21 8.95
N CYS A 78 12.70 2.18 8.09
CA CYS A 78 14.08 2.46 7.70
C CYS A 78 14.88 2.91 8.95
N ALA A 79 16.22 2.85 8.88
CA ALA A 79 17.10 3.00 10.05
C ALA A 79 16.90 4.26 10.90
N SER A 80 16.43 5.36 10.28
CA SER A 80 16.30 6.67 10.92
C SER A 80 14.85 7.12 11.15
N PHE A 81 13.85 6.32 10.78
CA PHE A 81 12.45 6.61 11.10
C PHE A 81 12.11 6.06 12.51
N PRO A 82 11.28 6.74 13.31
CA PRO A 82 10.93 6.28 14.64
C PRO A 82 10.31 4.87 14.62
N HIS A 83 10.84 3.98 15.46
CA HIS A 83 10.30 2.64 15.60
C HIS A 83 8.85 2.69 16.11
N ARG A 84 7.99 1.91 15.49
CA ARG A 84 6.60 1.69 15.92
C ARG A 84 6.43 0.25 16.37
N ALA A 85 5.73 0.07 17.48
CA ALA A 85 5.44 -1.26 18.01
C ALA A 85 4.55 -2.04 17.05
N ASP A 86 4.77 -3.36 16.99
CA ASP A 86 3.90 -4.29 16.28
C ASP A 86 2.49 -4.25 16.91
N ARG A 87 1.46 -4.31 16.06
CA ARG A 87 0.06 -4.20 16.46
C ARG A 87 -0.57 -5.58 16.48
N ARG A 88 -0.56 -6.23 17.65
CA ARG A 88 -1.13 -7.56 17.87
C ARG A 88 -2.66 -7.52 17.85
N GLY A 89 -3.30 -8.47 17.20
CA GLY A 89 -4.74 -8.53 17.01
C GLY A 89 -5.25 -7.65 15.87
N GLU A 90 -4.34 -7.07 15.06
CA GLU A 90 -4.70 -6.27 13.91
C GLU A 90 -4.03 -6.79 12.62
N ALA A 91 -4.66 -6.53 11.49
CA ALA A 91 -4.10 -6.77 10.17
C ALA A 91 -4.12 -5.51 9.32
N VAL A 92 -3.06 -5.31 8.54
CA VAL A 92 -2.97 -4.24 7.55
C VAL A 92 -3.84 -4.62 6.35
N LEU A 93 -4.67 -3.69 5.92
CA LEU A 93 -5.53 -3.81 4.76
C LEU A 93 -4.99 -3.02 3.57
N ASP A 94 -4.46 -1.82 3.83
CA ASP A 94 -3.89 -0.93 2.82
C ASP A 94 -2.91 0.07 3.45
N CYS A 95 -2.05 0.69 2.63
CA CYS A 95 -1.12 1.72 3.07
C CYS A 95 -0.88 2.71 1.93
N ARG A 96 -1.37 3.95 2.08
CA ARG A 96 -1.25 5.02 1.08
C ARG A 96 -1.24 6.40 1.71
N HIS A 97 -0.56 7.33 1.03
CA HIS A 97 -0.57 8.76 1.38
C HIS A 97 -0.25 9.01 2.86
N GLY A 98 0.73 8.28 3.41
CA GLY A 98 1.14 8.37 4.81
C GLY A 98 0.18 7.72 5.81
N ARG A 99 -0.86 6.99 5.37
CA ARG A 99 -1.84 6.31 6.21
C ARG A 99 -1.77 4.80 6.07
N VAL A 100 -1.98 4.11 7.17
CA VAL A 100 -2.11 2.64 7.23
C VAL A 100 -3.53 2.30 7.65
N LEU A 101 -4.21 1.50 6.85
CA LEU A 101 -5.54 1.00 7.16
C LEU A 101 -5.42 -0.35 7.87
N LEU A 102 -6.00 -0.44 9.04
CA LEU A 102 -5.93 -1.59 9.93
C LEU A 102 -7.32 -2.14 10.22
N ARG A 103 -7.41 -3.45 10.43
CA ARG A 103 -8.63 -4.12 10.92
C ARG A 103 -8.28 -4.95 12.13
N CYS A 104 -9.12 -4.89 13.17
CA CYS A 104 -9.07 -5.86 14.26
C CYS A 104 -9.42 -7.25 13.75
N MET A 105 -8.63 -8.23 14.13
CA MET A 105 -8.74 -9.61 13.69
C MET A 105 -9.05 -10.52 14.88
N PRO A 106 -9.95 -11.49 14.71
CA PRO A 106 -10.13 -12.55 15.72
C PRO A 106 -8.87 -13.43 15.77
N PRO A 107 -8.72 -14.26 16.79
CA PRO A 107 -7.68 -15.28 16.85
C PRO A 107 -7.60 -16.14 15.58
N VAL A 108 -6.40 -16.57 15.26
CA VAL A 108 -6.16 -17.39 14.06
C VAL A 108 -6.91 -18.70 14.16
N GLY A 109 -7.69 -19.01 13.13
CA GLY A 109 -8.55 -20.21 13.10
C GLY A 109 -10.02 -19.93 13.45
N GLU A 110 -10.34 -18.76 14.00
CA GLU A 110 -11.73 -18.35 14.18
C GLU A 110 -12.34 -17.84 12.86
N ASN A 111 -13.66 -17.91 12.80
CA ASN A 111 -14.39 -17.51 11.61
C ASN A 111 -14.39 -15.98 11.45
N LEU A 112 -13.75 -15.49 10.39
CA LEU A 112 -13.66 -14.07 10.05
C LEU A 112 -15.01 -13.41 9.73
N ASN A 113 -16.05 -14.20 9.51
CA ASN A 113 -17.39 -13.72 9.14
C ASN A 113 -18.33 -13.61 10.35
N LEU A 114 -17.90 -13.97 11.55
CA LEU A 114 -18.70 -13.72 12.75
C LEU A 114 -18.67 -12.24 13.06
N PRO A 115 -19.80 -11.65 13.47
CA PRO A 115 -19.82 -10.30 14.04
C PRO A 115 -19.14 -10.37 15.41
N SER A 116 -17.80 -10.34 15.41
CA SER A 116 -17.03 -10.18 16.64
C SER A 116 -17.13 -8.73 17.08
N ALA A 117 -16.88 -8.48 18.37
CA ALA A 117 -17.09 -7.19 19.02
C ALA A 117 -16.34 -5.99 18.41
N SER A 118 -15.48 -6.21 17.43
CA SER A 118 -14.74 -5.17 16.73
C SER A 118 -15.25 -5.03 15.29
N THR A 119 -16.26 -4.18 15.13
CA THR A 119 -16.85 -3.84 13.82
C THR A 119 -16.24 -2.57 13.23
N ALA A 120 -15.01 -2.22 13.61
CA ALA A 120 -14.33 -1.03 13.14
C ALA A 120 -13.05 -1.36 12.40
N ILE A 121 -12.71 -0.49 11.47
CA ILE A 121 -11.37 -0.38 10.90
C ILE A 121 -10.70 0.88 11.46
N HIS A 122 -9.38 0.87 11.48
CA HIS A 122 -8.60 1.98 11.98
C HIS A 122 -7.74 2.56 10.87
N VAL A 123 -7.73 3.87 10.72
CA VAL A 123 -6.75 4.59 9.91
C VAL A 123 -5.68 5.09 10.85
N TRP A 124 -4.46 4.63 10.69
CA TRP A 124 -3.32 4.97 11.52
C TRP A 124 -2.27 5.73 10.71
N ASP A 125 -1.75 6.80 11.29
CA ASP A 125 -0.61 7.54 10.76
C ASP A 125 0.65 7.17 11.56
N PRO A 126 1.59 6.40 10.99
CA PRO A 126 2.84 6.08 11.65
C PRO A 126 3.73 7.28 11.95
N ALA A 127 3.63 8.40 11.22
CA ALA A 127 4.46 9.58 11.46
C ALA A 127 4.07 10.30 12.75
N THR A 128 2.78 10.54 12.96
CA THR A 128 2.23 11.23 14.15
C THR A 128 1.79 10.27 15.24
N ASN A 129 1.60 9.00 14.92
CA ASN A 129 0.98 7.97 15.76
C ASN A 129 -0.50 8.24 16.07
N GLU A 130 -1.15 9.13 15.34
CA GLU A 130 -2.60 9.36 15.43
C GLU A 130 -3.39 8.21 14.84
N GLN A 131 -4.60 8.00 15.34
CA GLN A 131 -5.47 6.94 14.89
C GLN A 131 -6.92 7.42 14.84
N TRP A 132 -7.62 7.07 13.75
CA TRP A 132 -9.04 7.35 13.55
C TRP A 132 -9.79 6.03 13.41
N GLN A 133 -10.91 5.93 14.11
CA GLN A 133 -11.80 4.78 14.00
C GLN A 133 -12.87 5.04 12.93
N VAL A 134 -13.04 4.07 12.03
CA VAL A 134 -14.07 4.09 10.98
C VAL A 134 -15.02 2.93 11.25
N PRO A 135 -16.31 3.19 11.54
CA PRO A 135 -17.28 2.11 11.74
C PRO A 135 -17.48 1.37 10.41
N LEU A 136 -17.55 0.04 10.45
CA LEU A 136 -17.90 -0.71 9.25
C LEU A 136 -19.35 -0.46 8.86
N PRO A 137 -19.67 -0.37 7.55
CA PRO A 137 -21.06 -0.35 7.10
C PRO A 137 -21.73 -1.69 7.43
N TYR A 138 -23.04 -1.69 7.56
CA TYR A 138 -23.77 -2.92 7.76
C TYR A 138 -23.73 -3.78 6.48
N LEU A 139 -22.82 -4.73 6.46
CA LEU A 139 -22.52 -5.56 5.28
C LEU A 139 -23.13 -6.99 5.37
N TYR A 140 -23.98 -7.27 6.38
CA TYR A 140 -24.61 -8.58 6.44
C TYR A 140 -25.70 -8.72 5.35
N PRO A 141 -25.71 -9.80 4.57
CA PRO A 141 -24.88 -11.01 4.62
C PRO A 141 -23.58 -10.95 3.79
N TYR A 142 -23.14 -9.78 3.37
CA TYR A 142 -22.03 -9.59 2.45
C TYR A 142 -20.69 -9.98 3.07
N LYS A 143 -19.84 -10.56 2.24
CA LYS A 143 -18.45 -10.81 2.60
C LYS A 143 -17.60 -9.58 2.24
N PHE A 144 -16.88 -9.08 3.20
CA PHE A 144 -15.87 -8.07 3.03
C PHE A 144 -14.68 -8.64 2.26
N SER A 145 -14.35 -8.07 1.09
CA SER A 145 -13.29 -8.62 0.26
C SER A 145 -12.04 -7.75 0.20
N ASP A 146 -12.16 -6.50 -0.22
CA ASP A 146 -11.02 -5.62 -0.46
C ASP A 146 -11.31 -4.21 0.04
N VAL A 147 -10.23 -3.47 0.38
CA VAL A 147 -10.36 -2.11 0.91
C VAL A 147 -9.16 -1.27 0.55
N VAL A 148 -9.39 0.04 0.40
CA VAL A 148 -8.37 1.04 0.10
C VAL A 148 -8.60 2.29 0.93
N VAL A 149 -7.52 2.93 1.40
CA VAL A 149 -7.55 4.27 2.01
C VAL A 149 -6.96 5.29 1.05
N LEU A 150 -7.63 6.44 0.88
CA LEU A 150 -7.23 7.49 -0.06
C LEU A 150 -7.27 8.87 0.58
N CYS A 151 -6.51 9.80 0.04
CA CYS A 151 -6.77 11.22 0.28
C CYS A 151 -8.14 11.60 -0.29
N ALA A 152 -8.93 12.40 0.43
CA ALA A 152 -10.25 12.81 -0.02
C ALA A 152 -10.24 13.59 -1.35
N ALA A 153 -9.14 14.24 -1.67
CA ALA A 153 -8.97 14.98 -2.92
C ALA A 153 -8.52 14.11 -4.10
N THR A 154 -8.38 12.79 -3.94
CA THR A 154 -7.99 11.87 -5.03
C THR A 154 -9.01 11.91 -6.17
N ALA A 155 -10.29 11.89 -5.86
CA ALA A 155 -11.36 11.91 -6.87
C ALA A 155 -11.39 13.19 -7.71
N SER A 156 -10.95 14.31 -7.16
CA SER A 156 -10.90 15.61 -7.87
C SER A 156 -9.57 15.88 -8.54
N GLY A 157 -8.54 15.06 -8.27
CA GLY A 157 -7.18 15.27 -8.79
C GLY A 157 -6.52 16.59 -8.31
N THR A 158 -7.02 17.18 -7.22
CA THR A 158 -6.56 18.49 -6.75
C THR A 158 -5.41 18.41 -5.73
N CYS A 159 -5.00 17.22 -5.32
CA CYS A 159 -3.94 17.00 -4.35
C CYS A 159 -2.70 16.39 -5.01
N ASP A 160 -1.54 16.92 -4.70
CA ASP A 160 -0.24 16.38 -5.10
C ASP A 160 0.25 15.23 -4.21
N HIS A 161 -0.48 14.93 -3.14
CA HIS A 161 -0.21 13.91 -2.13
C HIS A 161 1.12 14.06 -1.38
N LEU A 162 1.75 15.23 -1.40
CA LEU A 162 3.02 15.46 -0.72
C LEU A 162 2.89 15.64 0.80
N ASP A 163 1.76 16.21 1.26
CA ASP A 163 1.53 16.46 2.70
C ASP A 163 0.03 16.32 3.07
N CYS A 164 -0.63 15.29 2.54
CA CYS A 164 -2.06 15.11 2.77
C CYS A 164 -2.40 14.13 3.91
N HIS A 165 -1.41 13.53 4.58
CA HIS A 165 -1.63 12.49 5.59
C HIS A 165 -2.44 12.96 6.81
N GLY A 166 -2.33 14.23 7.22
CA GLY A 166 -3.16 14.84 8.28
C GLY A 166 -4.51 15.38 7.82
N GLY A 167 -4.79 15.38 6.49
CA GLY A 167 -6.04 15.90 5.94
C GLY A 167 -7.19 14.87 5.89
N PRO A 168 -8.34 15.26 5.30
CA PRO A 168 -9.47 14.36 5.16
C PRO A 168 -9.14 13.18 4.22
N PHE A 169 -9.76 12.02 4.50
CA PHE A 169 -9.53 10.79 3.76
C PHE A 169 -10.84 10.09 3.37
N LEU A 170 -10.73 9.22 2.41
CA LEU A 170 -11.77 8.26 2.00
C LEU A 170 -11.32 6.84 2.35
N VAL A 171 -12.29 5.99 2.69
CA VAL A 171 -12.11 4.55 2.75
C VAL A 171 -13.10 3.91 1.79
N VAL A 172 -12.61 3.15 0.84
CA VAL A 172 -13.43 2.44 -0.15
C VAL A 172 -13.39 0.95 0.15
N ILE A 173 -14.56 0.37 0.36
CA ILE A 173 -14.74 -1.05 0.68
C ILE A 173 -15.48 -1.74 -0.45
N VAL A 174 -14.99 -2.91 -0.85
CA VAL A 174 -15.70 -3.83 -1.74
C VAL A 174 -16.30 -4.96 -0.90
N GLY A 175 -17.60 -5.12 -0.98
CA GLY A 175 -18.33 -6.25 -0.43
C GLY A 175 -18.95 -7.08 -1.54
N THR A 176 -19.20 -8.35 -1.28
CA THR A 176 -19.87 -9.25 -2.23
C THR A 176 -20.86 -10.15 -1.52
N ASP A 177 -21.99 -10.38 -2.16
CA ASP A 177 -22.82 -11.54 -1.89
C ASP A 177 -22.61 -12.61 -3.00
N LEU A 178 -23.55 -13.53 -3.15
CA LEU A 178 -23.42 -14.58 -4.17
C LEU A 178 -23.65 -14.10 -5.60
N LYS A 179 -24.27 -12.94 -5.78
CA LYS A 179 -24.74 -12.44 -7.09
C LYS A 179 -24.29 -11.02 -7.40
N ASP A 180 -24.03 -10.20 -6.38
CA ASP A 180 -23.75 -8.79 -6.56
C ASP A 180 -22.44 -8.40 -5.85
N MET A 181 -21.72 -7.47 -6.44
CA MET A 181 -20.64 -6.74 -5.79
C MET A 181 -21.08 -5.32 -5.46
N PHE A 182 -20.70 -4.86 -4.29
CA PHE A 182 -21.05 -3.55 -3.75
C PHE A 182 -19.78 -2.78 -3.42
N VAL A 183 -19.78 -1.51 -3.72
CA VAL A 183 -18.69 -0.59 -3.33
C VAL A 183 -19.28 0.51 -2.46
N TYR A 184 -18.75 0.63 -1.25
CA TYR A 184 -19.08 1.66 -0.27
C TYR A 184 -17.90 2.62 -0.13
N THR A 185 -18.18 3.91 -0.01
CA THR A 185 -17.18 4.94 0.19
C THR A 185 -17.48 5.69 1.49
N TYR A 186 -16.56 5.64 2.44
CA TYR A 186 -16.61 6.46 3.66
C TYR A 186 -15.84 7.75 3.44
N SER A 187 -16.39 8.86 3.89
CA SER A 187 -15.69 10.14 3.94
C SER A 187 -15.45 10.56 5.38
N SER A 188 -14.18 10.80 5.76
CA SER A 188 -13.85 11.32 7.09
C SER A 188 -14.35 12.74 7.29
N GLY A 189 -14.55 13.53 6.21
CA GLY A 189 -15.06 14.89 6.27
C GLY A 189 -16.54 14.97 6.64
N THR A 190 -17.34 13.96 6.28
CA THR A 190 -18.76 13.85 6.66
C THR A 190 -19.02 12.81 7.74
N ALA A 191 -18.01 12.04 8.09
CA ALA A 191 -18.08 10.88 9.01
C ALA A 191 -19.19 9.88 8.62
N ALA A 192 -19.43 9.70 7.32
CA ALA A 192 -20.55 8.90 6.81
C ALA A 192 -20.11 8.03 5.63
N TRP A 193 -20.82 6.89 5.46
CA TRP A 193 -20.76 6.04 4.27
C TRP A 193 -21.71 6.56 3.21
N SER A 194 -21.31 6.43 1.94
CA SER A 194 -22.20 6.67 0.80
C SER A 194 -23.24 5.55 0.64
N GLU A 195 -24.28 5.79 -0.13
CA GLU A 195 -25.05 4.70 -0.72
C GLU A 195 -24.14 3.83 -1.58
N PRO A 196 -24.30 2.49 -1.56
CA PRO A 196 -23.44 1.59 -2.32
C PRO A 196 -23.70 1.70 -3.81
N SER A 197 -22.63 1.70 -4.60
CA SER A 197 -22.71 1.32 -6.01
C SER A 197 -22.70 -0.20 -6.11
N SER A 198 -23.45 -0.79 -7.05
CA SER A 198 -23.50 -2.24 -7.22
C SER A 198 -23.41 -2.68 -8.67
N ILE A 199 -22.95 -3.92 -8.88
CA ILE A 199 -22.94 -4.59 -10.17
C ILE A 199 -23.35 -6.04 -9.98
N HIS A 200 -24.25 -6.53 -10.85
CA HIS A 200 -24.67 -7.92 -10.87
C HIS A 200 -23.60 -8.81 -11.54
N LEU A 201 -23.38 -9.99 -10.99
CA LEU A 201 -22.44 -10.97 -11.49
C LEU A 201 -23.18 -12.14 -12.13
N ASP A 202 -22.89 -12.41 -13.41
CA ASP A 202 -23.51 -13.51 -14.16
C ASP A 202 -23.14 -14.90 -13.62
N ALA A 203 -22.03 -15.01 -12.89
CA ALA A 203 -21.59 -16.23 -12.25
C ALA A 203 -21.27 -15.99 -10.77
N ALA A 204 -21.70 -16.91 -9.90
CA ALA A 204 -21.36 -16.87 -8.48
C ALA A 204 -19.83 -16.90 -8.31
N LEU A 205 -19.26 -15.81 -7.83
CA LEU A 205 -17.86 -15.78 -7.46
C LEU A 205 -17.69 -16.50 -6.13
N ASN A 206 -17.00 -17.64 -6.15
CA ASN A 206 -16.58 -18.31 -4.92
C ASN A 206 -15.59 -17.42 -4.18
N SER A 207 -16.12 -16.61 -3.27
CA SER A 207 -15.38 -15.55 -2.59
C SER A 207 -14.59 -16.09 -1.39
N HIS A 208 -13.59 -16.91 -1.63
CA HIS A 208 -12.47 -17.01 -0.71
C HIS A 208 -11.42 -15.96 -1.06
N SER A 209 -11.86 -14.71 -1.14
CA SER A 209 -11.00 -13.60 -1.46
C SER A 209 -10.01 -13.40 -0.33
N MET A 210 -8.76 -13.66 -0.62
CA MET A 210 -7.67 -13.18 0.20
C MET A 210 -7.59 -11.66 -0.04
N LEU A 211 -7.57 -10.87 1.03
CA LEU A 211 -7.29 -9.43 0.96
C LEU A 211 -6.03 -9.20 0.13
N ARG A 212 -6.19 -8.53 -1.00
CA ARG A 212 -5.08 -8.16 -1.88
C ARG A 212 -5.00 -6.64 -1.95
N PRO A 213 -3.81 -6.06 -2.08
CA PRO A 213 -3.68 -4.63 -2.28
C PRO A 213 -4.47 -4.18 -3.51
N GLY A 214 -5.38 -3.22 -3.34
CA GLY A 214 -5.99 -2.52 -4.47
C GLY A 214 -4.93 -1.69 -5.20
N LEU A 215 -5.15 -1.35 -6.45
CA LEU A 215 -4.31 -0.46 -7.24
C LEU A 215 -5.09 0.81 -7.55
N VAL A 216 -4.50 1.97 -7.28
CA VAL A 216 -5.09 3.28 -7.59
C VAL A 216 -4.36 3.90 -8.76
N ILE A 217 -5.11 4.32 -9.78
CA ILE A 217 -4.59 5.00 -10.97
C ILE A 217 -5.51 6.17 -11.30
N GLY A 218 -5.01 7.38 -11.09
CA GLY A 218 -5.82 8.57 -11.24
C GLY A 218 -7.03 8.56 -10.31
N ASP A 219 -8.22 8.65 -10.88
CA ASP A 219 -9.50 8.61 -10.20
C ASP A 219 -10.16 7.23 -10.15
N ALA A 220 -9.43 6.18 -10.54
CA ALA A 220 -9.95 4.81 -10.55
C ALA A 220 -9.20 3.91 -9.59
N ILE A 221 -9.95 3.00 -8.94
CA ILE A 221 -9.43 1.94 -8.10
C ILE A 221 -9.67 0.61 -8.80
N TYR A 222 -8.66 -0.24 -8.77
CA TYR A 222 -8.71 -1.59 -9.33
C TYR A 222 -8.50 -2.61 -8.23
N PHE A 223 -9.39 -3.62 -8.19
CA PHE A 223 -9.32 -4.73 -7.25
C PHE A 223 -9.26 -6.04 -8.03
N MET A 224 -8.47 -6.99 -7.57
CA MET A 224 -8.44 -8.33 -8.16
C MET A 224 -9.25 -9.29 -7.30
N HIS A 225 -10.31 -9.84 -7.86
CA HIS A 225 -11.28 -10.64 -7.13
C HIS A 225 -11.34 -12.10 -7.60
N GLY A 226 -11.53 -13.00 -6.63
CA GLY A 226 -11.76 -14.42 -6.86
C GLY A 226 -10.56 -15.20 -7.41
N GLU A 227 -10.75 -16.51 -7.57
CA GLU A 227 -9.75 -17.42 -8.16
C GLU A 227 -9.59 -17.20 -9.67
N GLN A 228 -10.60 -16.63 -10.31
CA GLN A 228 -10.59 -16.32 -11.74
C GLN A 228 -9.82 -15.03 -12.05
N HIS A 229 -9.31 -14.31 -11.01
CA HIS A 229 -8.53 -13.07 -11.15
C HIS A 229 -9.28 -11.96 -11.88
N MET A 230 -10.62 -11.91 -11.75
CA MET A 230 -11.42 -10.83 -12.32
C MET A 230 -10.99 -9.49 -11.75
N ILE A 231 -10.90 -8.48 -12.60
CA ILE A 231 -10.47 -7.14 -12.18
C ILE A 231 -11.70 -6.25 -12.13
N LEU A 232 -12.05 -5.83 -10.93
CA LEU A 232 -13.05 -4.78 -10.69
C LEU A 232 -12.39 -3.41 -10.85
N LYS A 233 -12.95 -2.55 -11.66
CA LYS A 233 -12.62 -1.13 -11.74
C LYS A 233 -13.75 -0.33 -11.11
N TYR A 234 -13.43 0.52 -10.14
CA TYR A 234 -14.31 1.50 -9.56
C TYR A 234 -13.83 2.91 -9.87
N ASP A 235 -14.67 3.69 -10.51
CA ASP A 235 -14.46 5.11 -10.82
C ASP A 235 -14.95 5.96 -9.65
N LEU A 236 -14.04 6.72 -9.03
CA LEU A 236 -14.34 7.53 -7.84
C LEU A 236 -15.22 8.74 -8.15
N GLY A 237 -15.06 9.34 -9.34
CA GLY A 237 -15.81 10.54 -9.71
C GLY A 237 -17.23 10.22 -10.13
N GLY A 238 -17.40 9.16 -10.90
CA GLY A 238 -18.71 8.74 -11.41
C GLY A 238 -19.43 7.72 -10.54
N HIS A 239 -18.79 7.15 -9.54
CA HIS A 239 -19.30 6.03 -8.72
C HIS A 239 -19.73 4.83 -9.57
N VAL A 240 -19.00 4.55 -10.65
CA VAL A 240 -19.31 3.52 -11.62
C VAL A 240 -18.40 2.30 -11.42
N ILE A 241 -19.01 1.12 -11.36
CA ILE A 241 -18.31 -0.16 -11.32
C ILE A 241 -18.28 -0.76 -12.72
N SER A 242 -17.15 -1.30 -13.11
CA SER A 242 -16.98 -2.09 -14.34
C SER A 242 -16.00 -3.23 -14.13
N MET A 243 -16.08 -4.25 -14.99
CA MET A 243 -15.22 -5.42 -14.92
C MET A 243 -14.27 -5.44 -16.11
N ILE A 244 -13.06 -5.92 -15.87
CA ILE A 244 -12.03 -6.15 -16.89
C ILE A 244 -11.60 -7.61 -16.79
N ASP A 245 -11.71 -8.33 -17.90
CA ASP A 245 -11.24 -9.71 -17.96
C ASP A 245 -9.72 -9.75 -17.82
N PRO A 246 -9.17 -10.71 -17.04
CA PRO A 246 -7.73 -10.88 -16.92
C PRO A 246 -7.11 -11.42 -18.21
N PRO A 247 -5.77 -11.33 -18.39
CA PRO A 247 -5.10 -12.03 -19.49
C PRO A 247 -5.34 -13.55 -19.41
N PHE A 248 -5.58 -14.22 -20.54
CA PHE A 248 -5.88 -15.66 -20.59
C PHE A 248 -4.87 -16.54 -19.86
N SER A 249 -3.60 -16.13 -19.84
CA SER A 249 -2.54 -16.89 -19.21
C SER A 249 -2.63 -16.96 -17.68
N LEU A 250 -3.50 -16.16 -17.04
CA LEU A 250 -3.59 -16.11 -15.59
C LEU A 250 -4.39 -17.24 -14.96
N HIS A 251 -5.33 -17.84 -15.68
CA HIS A 251 -6.19 -18.92 -15.13
C HIS A 251 -5.42 -20.16 -14.65
N ALA A 252 -4.18 -20.35 -15.10
CA ALA A 252 -3.34 -21.49 -14.74
C ALA A 252 -2.12 -21.08 -13.89
N GLN A 253 -2.03 -19.84 -13.47
CA GLN A 253 -0.87 -19.30 -12.75
C GLN A 253 -1.20 -19.12 -11.25
N GLY A 254 -0.18 -19.19 -10.43
CA GLY A 254 -0.26 -18.98 -8.99
C GLY A 254 -0.77 -17.59 -8.58
N LYS A 255 -0.23 -16.98 -7.54
CA LYS A 255 -0.67 -15.67 -7.09
C LYS A 255 -0.27 -14.58 -8.08
N VAL A 256 -1.27 -13.84 -8.51
CA VAL A 256 -1.17 -12.70 -9.41
C VAL A 256 -1.44 -11.43 -8.62
N SER A 257 -0.72 -10.36 -8.87
CA SER A 257 -0.93 -9.05 -8.24
C SER A 257 -1.17 -7.97 -9.28
N LEU A 258 -2.04 -7.01 -8.96
CA LEU A 258 -2.13 -5.76 -9.71
C LEU A 258 -0.87 -4.93 -9.46
N VAL A 259 -0.39 -4.27 -10.50
CA VAL A 259 0.78 -3.38 -10.44
C VAL A 259 0.56 -2.17 -11.35
N ALA A 260 1.13 -1.04 -10.99
CA ALA A 260 1.23 0.07 -11.92
C ALA A 260 2.29 -0.24 -12.99
N THR A 261 1.99 0.04 -14.25
CA THR A 261 2.98 -0.03 -15.34
C THR A 261 3.95 1.16 -15.26
N LYS A 262 5.02 1.14 -16.03
CA LYS A 262 6.01 2.25 -16.03
C LYS A 262 5.44 3.58 -16.49
N ASP A 263 4.42 3.53 -17.33
CA ASP A 263 3.67 4.69 -17.82
C ASP A 263 2.45 5.05 -16.94
N GLY A 264 2.35 4.45 -15.75
CA GLY A 264 1.28 4.73 -14.78
C GLY A 264 -0.06 4.06 -15.10
N GLY A 265 -0.10 3.11 -16.04
CA GLY A 265 -1.29 2.37 -16.42
C GLY A 265 -1.55 1.13 -15.55
N LEU A 266 -2.66 0.43 -15.86
CA LEU A 266 -3.01 -0.84 -15.22
C LEU A 266 -2.13 -1.97 -15.76
N GLY A 267 -1.54 -2.73 -14.85
CA GLY A 267 -0.78 -3.94 -15.14
C GLY A 267 -1.07 -5.08 -14.17
N VAL A 268 -0.58 -6.26 -14.54
CA VAL A 268 -0.54 -7.45 -13.69
C VAL A 268 0.84 -8.06 -13.69
N ALA A 269 1.24 -8.57 -12.52
CA ALA A 269 2.50 -9.25 -12.30
C ALA A 269 2.28 -10.63 -11.69
N TYR A 270 3.03 -11.62 -12.17
CA TYR A 270 3.11 -12.94 -11.55
C TYR A 270 4.47 -13.59 -11.84
N VAL A 271 4.87 -14.53 -11.00
CA VAL A 271 6.09 -15.30 -11.18
C VAL A 271 5.75 -16.68 -11.69
N LYS A 272 6.48 -17.13 -12.71
CA LYS A 272 6.43 -18.50 -13.25
C LYS A 272 7.84 -19.03 -13.44
N GLY A 273 8.20 -20.05 -12.70
CA GLY A 273 9.59 -20.50 -12.62
C GLY A 273 10.50 -19.34 -12.18
N CYS A 274 11.61 -19.14 -12.89
CA CYS A 274 12.57 -18.05 -12.62
C CYS A 274 12.20 -16.73 -13.33
N ASN A 275 10.98 -16.55 -13.80
CA ASN A 275 10.62 -15.39 -14.59
C ASN A 275 9.47 -14.61 -13.95
N LEU A 276 9.65 -13.29 -13.82
CA LEU A 276 8.59 -12.34 -13.52
C LEU A 276 7.95 -11.89 -14.83
N HIS A 277 6.67 -12.13 -14.97
CA HIS A 277 5.87 -11.73 -16.12
C HIS A 277 5.10 -10.47 -15.78
N LEU A 278 5.21 -9.46 -16.66
CA LEU A 278 4.50 -8.18 -16.54
C LEU A 278 3.60 -8.00 -17.75
N TRP A 279 2.33 -7.74 -17.50
CA TRP A 279 1.34 -7.45 -18.52
C TRP A 279 0.77 -6.05 -18.30
N SER A 280 0.45 -5.36 -19.38
CA SER A 280 -0.18 -4.02 -19.34
C SER A 280 -1.51 -4.01 -20.08
N TRP A 281 -2.49 -3.28 -19.52
CA TRP A 281 -3.79 -3.01 -20.13
C TRP A 281 -3.72 -1.69 -20.89
N ARG A 282 -3.56 -1.74 -22.19
CA ARG A 282 -3.38 -0.54 -23.02
C ARG A 282 -4.08 -0.62 -24.35
N ALA A 283 -4.36 0.55 -24.94
CA ALA A 283 -4.86 0.62 -26.31
C ALA A 283 -3.88 -0.03 -27.28
N ALA A 284 -4.41 -0.87 -28.14
CA ALA A 284 -3.62 -1.57 -29.14
C ALA A 284 -4.21 -1.31 -30.52
N GLY A 285 -3.39 -0.77 -31.41
CA GLY A 285 -3.79 -0.39 -32.76
C GLY A 285 -4.45 0.99 -32.85
N SER A 286 -4.83 1.38 -34.07
CA SER A 286 -5.43 2.70 -34.38
C SER A 286 -6.89 2.85 -33.94
N ASN A 287 -7.56 1.77 -33.58
CA ASN A 287 -8.98 1.77 -33.19
C ASN A 287 -9.20 2.03 -31.68
N GLY A 288 -8.16 2.24 -30.90
CA GLY A 288 -8.27 2.58 -29.47
C GLY A 288 -8.80 1.47 -28.55
N VAL A 289 -9.05 0.26 -29.07
CA VAL A 289 -9.52 -0.87 -28.26
C VAL A 289 -8.42 -1.30 -27.30
N LYS A 290 -8.72 -1.30 -25.99
CA LYS A 290 -7.79 -1.76 -24.97
C LYS A 290 -7.71 -3.29 -24.95
N ARG A 291 -6.50 -3.81 -24.74
CA ARG A 291 -6.22 -5.24 -24.59
C ARG A 291 -5.00 -5.46 -23.70
N TRP A 292 -4.88 -6.67 -23.17
CA TRP A 292 -3.69 -7.10 -22.46
C TRP A 292 -2.54 -7.34 -23.42
N VAL A 293 -1.38 -6.78 -23.08
CA VAL A 293 -0.12 -6.95 -23.82
C VAL A 293 0.92 -7.45 -22.84
N ASN A 294 1.61 -8.54 -23.18
CA ASN A 294 2.80 -8.96 -22.42
C ASN A 294 3.88 -7.89 -22.64
N GLU A 295 4.16 -7.12 -21.60
CA GLU A 295 5.08 -5.99 -21.70
C GLU A 295 6.52 -6.44 -21.54
N GLN A 296 6.77 -7.31 -20.56
CA GLN A 296 8.11 -7.73 -20.23
C GLN A 296 8.11 -9.08 -19.50
N VAL A 297 9.13 -9.88 -19.79
CA VAL A 297 9.49 -11.06 -19.01
C VAL A 297 10.89 -10.83 -18.47
N ILE A 298 11.02 -10.79 -17.13
CA ILE A 298 12.27 -10.48 -16.44
C ILE A 298 12.77 -11.77 -15.80
N LYS A 299 13.96 -12.21 -16.16
CA LYS A 299 14.62 -13.32 -15.48
C LYS A 299 15.06 -12.86 -14.09
N LEU A 300 14.62 -13.61 -13.08
CA LEU A 300 14.96 -13.33 -11.69
C LEU A 300 16.34 -13.92 -11.36
N ASP A 301 17.20 -13.10 -10.78
CA ASP A 301 18.51 -13.54 -10.28
C ASP A 301 18.35 -14.08 -8.85
N LEU A 302 18.01 -15.34 -8.75
CA LEU A 302 17.79 -16.04 -7.48
C LEU A 302 19.10 -16.52 -6.83
N ALA A 303 20.22 -16.47 -7.57
CA ALA A 303 21.52 -16.91 -7.08
C ALA A 303 22.25 -15.83 -6.25
N ALA A 304 21.82 -14.56 -6.37
CA ALA A 304 22.43 -13.42 -5.65
C ALA A 304 21.99 -13.30 -4.18
N SER A 305 21.13 -14.18 -3.69
CA SER A 305 20.82 -14.21 -2.25
C SER A 305 21.99 -14.87 -1.51
N ASP A 306 22.74 -14.08 -0.73
CA ASP A 306 23.93 -14.47 0.06
C ASP A 306 23.67 -15.52 1.16
N THR A 307 22.52 -16.14 1.16
CA THR A 307 22.16 -17.22 2.09
C THR A 307 21.99 -18.52 1.32
N THR A 308 22.65 -19.57 1.78
CA THR A 308 22.51 -20.96 1.32
C THR A 308 21.03 -21.37 1.32
N GLY A 309 20.39 -21.29 0.15
CA GLY A 309 18.98 -21.61 -0.05
C GLY A 309 18.18 -20.44 -0.65
N GLY A 310 18.39 -20.14 -1.95
CA GLY A 310 17.46 -19.31 -2.69
C GLY A 310 16.07 -19.95 -2.74
N PRO A 311 14.98 -19.16 -2.92
CA PRO A 311 13.63 -19.72 -3.00
C PRO A 311 13.57 -20.76 -4.11
N SER A 312 12.88 -21.85 -3.87
CA SER A 312 12.53 -22.75 -4.95
C SER A 312 11.67 -21.95 -5.94
N THR A 313 12.07 -21.96 -7.21
CA THR A 313 11.50 -21.09 -8.26
C THR A 313 10.00 -21.24 -8.45
N ASP A 314 9.42 -22.34 -8.03
CA ASP A 314 8.00 -22.66 -8.19
C ASP A 314 7.11 -22.11 -7.05
N GLU A 315 7.68 -21.37 -6.09
CA GLU A 315 7.01 -20.99 -4.85
C GLU A 315 7.02 -19.47 -4.56
N LEU A 316 7.60 -18.64 -5.45
CA LEU A 316 7.61 -17.19 -5.25
C LEU A 316 6.26 -16.59 -5.67
N ASP A 317 5.51 -16.11 -4.69
CA ASP A 317 4.23 -15.42 -4.87
C ASP A 317 4.41 -13.92 -4.80
N VAL A 318 3.83 -13.17 -5.75
CA VAL A 318 3.77 -11.70 -5.68
C VAL A 318 2.70 -11.29 -4.67
N VAL A 319 3.08 -10.49 -3.66
CA VAL A 319 2.20 -10.09 -2.55
C VAL A 319 2.02 -8.58 -2.43
N GLY A 320 2.73 -7.78 -3.22
CA GLY A 320 2.59 -6.33 -3.22
C GLY A 320 3.60 -5.67 -4.14
N PHE A 321 3.50 -4.35 -4.25
CA PHE A 321 4.45 -3.51 -5.00
C PHE A 321 4.60 -2.17 -4.29
N GLY A 322 5.72 -1.49 -4.53
CA GLY A 322 5.93 -0.12 -4.08
C GLY A 322 5.38 0.86 -5.11
N GLU A 323 4.37 1.65 -4.76
CA GLU A 323 3.83 2.68 -5.64
C GLU A 323 4.92 3.69 -5.99
N GLY A 324 5.00 4.08 -7.27
CA GLY A 324 6.04 5.00 -7.76
C GLY A 324 7.47 4.45 -7.72
N THR A 325 7.66 3.15 -7.41
CA THR A 325 8.97 2.50 -7.37
C THR A 325 9.07 1.33 -8.36
N ASP A 326 10.29 0.84 -8.58
CA ASP A 326 10.53 -0.38 -9.34
C ASP A 326 10.55 -1.66 -8.47
N ILE A 327 9.94 -1.60 -7.28
CA ILE A 327 9.97 -2.68 -6.31
C ILE A 327 8.67 -3.50 -6.37
N ILE A 328 8.85 -4.82 -6.43
CA ILE A 328 7.79 -5.81 -6.22
C ILE A 328 8.16 -6.66 -5.01
N PHE A 329 7.20 -6.92 -4.16
CA PHE A 329 7.37 -7.82 -3.02
C PHE A 329 6.90 -9.21 -3.37
N GLY A 330 7.75 -10.19 -3.07
CA GLY A 330 7.43 -11.60 -3.22
C GLY A 330 7.55 -12.33 -1.88
N THR A 331 6.84 -13.43 -1.74
CA THR A 331 6.99 -14.38 -0.63
C THR A 331 7.20 -15.78 -1.13
N ALA A 332 8.03 -16.53 -0.42
CA ALA A 332 8.20 -17.95 -0.59
C ALA A 332 8.20 -18.64 0.79
N LYS A 333 8.36 -19.96 0.83
CA LYS A 333 8.38 -20.72 2.10
C LYS A 333 9.42 -20.22 3.09
N ASP A 334 10.53 -19.69 2.61
CA ASP A 334 11.72 -19.34 3.37
C ASP A 334 11.86 -17.84 3.65
N GLY A 335 10.92 -16.98 3.21
CA GLY A 335 10.96 -15.57 3.54
C GLY A 335 10.25 -14.62 2.61
N ILE A 336 10.57 -13.35 2.84
CA ILE A 336 10.14 -12.21 2.06
C ILE A 336 11.26 -11.84 1.10
N PHE A 337 10.90 -11.50 -0.12
CA PHE A 337 11.83 -11.13 -1.17
C PHE A 337 11.45 -9.78 -1.76
N VAL A 338 12.44 -8.97 -1.99
CA VAL A 338 12.34 -7.72 -2.75
C VAL A 338 12.87 -7.99 -4.14
N VAL A 339 12.05 -7.70 -5.14
CA VAL A 339 12.36 -7.89 -6.56
C VAL A 339 12.43 -6.52 -7.23
N TRP A 340 13.57 -6.17 -7.83
CA TRP A 340 13.71 -4.96 -8.64
C TRP A 340 13.27 -5.24 -10.08
N ARG A 341 12.16 -4.63 -10.47
CA ARG A 341 11.52 -4.80 -11.76
C ARG A 341 12.39 -4.39 -12.96
N ASN A 342 13.30 -3.44 -12.75
CA ASN A 342 14.20 -2.95 -13.78
C ASN A 342 15.40 -3.87 -14.07
N THR A 343 15.86 -4.63 -13.08
CA THR A 343 17.08 -5.46 -13.17
C THR A 343 16.84 -6.95 -13.02
N GLY A 344 15.69 -7.36 -12.47
CA GLY A 344 15.43 -8.75 -12.08
C GLY A 344 16.20 -9.20 -10.84
N ARG A 345 16.92 -8.29 -10.18
CA ARG A 345 17.62 -8.60 -8.94
C ARG A 345 16.61 -8.98 -7.87
N VAL A 346 16.93 -10.04 -7.14
CA VAL A 346 16.13 -10.52 -6.00
C VAL A 346 16.99 -10.47 -4.76
N MET A 347 16.45 -9.92 -3.70
CA MET A 347 17.11 -9.90 -2.38
C MET A 347 16.14 -10.44 -1.34
N LYS A 348 16.65 -11.34 -0.51
CA LYS A 348 15.92 -11.83 0.65
C LYS A 348 15.99 -10.78 1.76
N GLU A 349 14.83 -10.34 2.22
CA GLU A 349 14.75 -9.51 3.42
C GLU A 349 15.04 -10.40 4.64
N CYS A 350 16.13 -10.11 5.35
CA CYS A 350 16.52 -10.86 6.54
C CYS A 350 15.64 -10.47 7.73
N GLY A 351 14.46 -11.03 7.83
CA GLY A 351 13.63 -10.96 9.04
C GLY A 351 14.14 -11.95 10.08
N ARG A 352 14.64 -11.48 11.20
CA ARG A 352 15.16 -12.27 12.34
C ARG A 352 14.07 -13.00 13.14
N THR A 353 12.92 -13.25 12.60
CA THR A 353 11.83 -13.99 13.26
C THR A 353 11.48 -15.23 12.44
N ALA A 354 11.64 -16.39 13.07
CA ALA A 354 11.13 -17.66 12.57
C ALA A 354 9.58 -17.61 12.55
N MET A 355 9.05 -16.86 11.59
CA MET A 355 7.62 -16.80 11.36
C MET A 355 7.26 -17.86 10.32
N PRO A 356 6.16 -18.58 10.47
CA PRO A 356 5.63 -19.38 9.39
C PRO A 356 5.14 -18.45 8.28
N PHE A 357 6.00 -18.13 7.31
CA PHE A 357 5.73 -17.21 6.19
C PHE A 357 4.53 -17.62 5.30
N ARG A 358 3.95 -18.79 5.53
CA ARG A 358 2.75 -19.28 4.83
C ARG A 358 1.51 -18.39 4.99
N SER A 359 1.53 -17.43 5.92
CA SER A 359 0.41 -16.54 6.19
C SER A 359 0.62 -15.08 5.76
N LEU A 360 1.77 -14.70 5.22
CA LEU A 360 1.98 -13.35 4.70
C LEU A 360 1.16 -13.17 3.41
N LYS A 361 0.14 -12.31 3.45
CA LYS A 361 -0.80 -12.13 2.34
C LYS A 361 -0.65 -10.80 1.62
N SER A 362 -0.10 -9.79 2.28
CA SER A 362 0.04 -8.43 1.75
C SER A 362 1.23 -7.72 2.36
N MET A 363 1.91 -6.94 1.56
CA MET A 363 2.99 -6.06 1.98
C MET A 363 2.88 -4.72 1.26
N PHE A 364 3.12 -3.65 2.00
CA PHE A 364 2.96 -2.27 1.52
C PHE A 364 4.18 -1.44 1.86
N CYS A 365 4.59 -0.56 0.95
CA CYS A 365 5.53 0.52 1.25
C CYS A 365 4.82 1.62 2.03
N TYR A 366 5.38 2.01 3.17
CA TYR A 366 4.98 3.24 3.84
C TYR A 366 5.82 4.39 3.27
N GLN A 367 5.17 5.27 2.55
CA GLN A 367 5.77 6.44 1.92
C GLN A 367 5.20 7.71 2.52
N ASN A 368 6.06 8.58 3.02
CA ASN A 368 5.69 9.90 3.56
C ASN A 368 6.91 10.81 3.66
N PHE A 369 6.70 12.12 3.70
CA PHE A 369 7.69 13.04 4.23
C PHE A 369 7.56 13.08 5.76
N TYR A 370 8.69 13.00 6.43
CA TYR A 370 8.73 13.08 7.89
C TYR A 370 9.48 14.33 8.33
N THR A 371 8.82 15.15 9.11
CA THR A 371 9.42 16.28 9.84
C THR A 371 9.04 16.14 11.30
N PRO A 372 9.95 16.43 12.26
CA PRO A 372 9.58 16.43 13.69
C PRO A 372 8.43 17.38 13.96
N ALA A 373 7.41 16.92 14.67
CA ALA A 373 6.22 17.73 14.94
C ALA A 373 6.42 18.72 16.11
N ASP A 374 7.27 18.35 17.10
CA ASP A 374 7.46 19.14 18.32
C ASP A 374 8.92 19.31 18.68
N CYS A 375 9.21 20.48 19.24
CA CYS A 375 10.47 20.76 19.91
C CYS A 375 10.39 20.21 21.35
N VAL A 376 11.15 19.17 21.64
CA VAL A 376 11.29 18.64 23.01
C VAL A 376 12.04 19.63 23.90
#